data_2cfabf76a56fa0943f00fe683f295899
#
_entry.id   2cfabf76a56fa0943f00fe683f295899
#
_cell.length_a   1.000
_cell.length_b   1.000
_cell.length_c   1.000
_cell.angle_alpha   90.00
_cell.angle_beta   90.00
_cell.angle_gamma   90.00
#
_symmetry.space_group_name_H-M   'P 1'
#
loop_
_entity.id
_entity.type
_entity.pdbx_description
1 polymer ?
#
loop_
_entity_poly.entity_id
_entity_poly.type
_entity_poly.pdbx_seq_one_letter_code
_entity_poly.pdbx_strand_id
1 'polypeptide(L)'
;MLTVFYSPHAESVDNAAGRASGHADVPLSQHGREVAQQLGKHYGAETLDAIFCSDLQRAYTTAEIAFSARHLPIIKDARLREFDYGKMTQFPPKELALETHITEPFPDGESIFMAVQRVGDFLREVLRDYDGKTILVIGHSATKYGLEYWSGKRSLHDLVNTPWEWRDIPIWRYQFDDTIQMRQPS
;
A
#
# COMPACT_ATOMS: atom_id res chain seq x y z
N MET A 1 0.92 -20.46 5.91
CA MET A 1 1.68 -19.42 5.17
C MET A 1 0.72 -18.62 4.33
N LEU A 2 0.65 -17.33 4.54
CA LEU A 2 -0.18 -16.37 3.79
C LEU A 2 0.55 -15.89 2.54
N THR A 3 -0.11 -15.94 1.38
CA THR A 3 0.38 -15.30 0.15
C THR A 3 -0.30 -13.94 -0.01
N VAL A 4 0.50 -12.88 -0.15
CA VAL A 4 0.03 -11.52 -0.37
C VAL A 4 0.49 -11.04 -1.74
N PHE A 5 -0.46 -10.80 -2.64
CA PHE A 5 -0.22 -9.96 -3.80
C PHE A 5 -0.40 -8.50 -3.40
N TYR A 6 0.45 -7.63 -3.90
CA TYR A 6 0.33 -6.19 -3.69
C TYR A 6 0.28 -5.46 -5.02
N SER A 7 -0.60 -4.46 -5.09
CA SER A 7 -0.65 -3.46 -6.15
C SER A 7 -0.83 -2.08 -5.53
N PRO A 8 -0.15 -1.03 -6.01
CA PRO A 8 -0.53 0.33 -5.64
C PRO A 8 -1.92 0.65 -6.20
N HIS A 9 -2.55 1.66 -5.64
CA HIS A 9 -3.73 2.27 -6.27
C HIS A 9 -3.38 2.80 -7.66
N ALA A 10 -4.35 2.91 -8.55
CA ALA A 10 -4.18 3.53 -9.85
C ALA A 10 -3.97 5.07 -9.71
N GLU A 11 -3.52 5.72 -10.78
CA GLU A 11 -3.17 7.14 -10.75
C GLU A 11 -4.28 8.02 -10.17
N SER A 12 -3.96 8.84 -9.18
CA SER A 12 -4.85 9.87 -8.64
C SER A 12 -4.66 11.22 -9.35
N VAL A 13 -5.59 12.15 -9.15
CA VAL A 13 -5.44 13.53 -9.68
C VAL A 13 -4.21 14.23 -9.12
N ASP A 14 -3.79 13.94 -7.90
CA ASP A 14 -2.56 14.47 -7.32
C ASP A 14 -1.32 13.84 -7.96
N ASN A 15 -1.33 12.52 -8.21
CA ASN A 15 -0.21 11.87 -8.92
C ASN A 15 -0.02 12.49 -10.31
N ALA A 16 -1.12 12.70 -11.06
CA ALA A 16 -1.09 13.37 -12.34
C ALA A 16 -0.55 14.81 -12.26
N ALA A 17 -0.75 15.47 -11.11
CA ALA A 17 -0.24 16.83 -10.84
C ALA A 17 1.15 16.85 -10.17
N GLY A 18 1.80 15.69 -10.00
CA GLY A 18 3.13 15.59 -9.36
C GLY A 18 3.14 15.90 -7.87
N ARG A 19 2.05 15.62 -7.16
CA ARG A 19 1.88 15.87 -5.72
C ARG A 19 1.79 14.56 -4.92
N ALA A 20 2.34 14.56 -3.72
CA ALA A 20 2.22 13.47 -2.76
C ALA A 20 0.96 13.67 -1.90
N SER A 21 -0.09 12.92 -2.19
CA SER A 21 -1.41 13.12 -1.57
C SER A 21 -1.43 12.87 -0.05
N GLY A 22 -0.55 12.01 0.49
CA GLY A 22 -0.63 11.62 1.90
C GLY A 22 -2.02 11.14 2.27
N HIS A 23 -2.58 11.70 3.35
CA HIS A 23 -3.96 11.43 3.79
C HIS A 23 -5.03 12.31 3.13
N ALA A 24 -4.67 13.21 2.18
CA ALA A 24 -5.69 13.89 1.38
C ALA A 24 -6.49 12.87 0.56
N ASP A 25 -7.81 12.92 0.70
CA ASP A 25 -8.71 11.94 0.09
C ASP A 25 -9.13 12.37 -1.33
N VAL A 26 -8.20 12.22 -2.27
CA VAL A 26 -8.34 12.63 -3.67
C VAL A 26 -8.81 11.48 -4.57
N PRO A 27 -9.60 11.78 -5.63
CA PRO A 27 -10.08 10.76 -6.56
C PRO A 27 -9.01 10.27 -7.53
N LEU A 28 -9.33 9.18 -8.25
CA LEU A 28 -8.57 8.73 -9.42
C LEU A 28 -8.65 9.75 -10.55
N SER A 29 -7.58 9.88 -11.32
CA SER A 29 -7.59 10.54 -12.63
C SER A 29 -8.39 9.70 -13.65
N GLN A 30 -8.68 10.26 -14.82
CA GLN A 30 -9.31 9.51 -15.90
C GLN A 30 -8.42 8.32 -16.33
N HIS A 31 -7.13 8.55 -16.51
CA HIS A 31 -6.16 7.50 -16.81
C HIS A 31 -6.13 6.42 -15.72
N GLY A 32 -6.14 6.84 -14.44
CA GLY A 32 -6.18 5.90 -13.30
C GLY A 32 -7.41 4.98 -13.33
N ARG A 33 -8.57 5.46 -13.76
CA ARG A 33 -9.77 4.61 -13.91
C ARG A 33 -9.58 3.53 -14.99
N GLU A 34 -8.93 3.87 -16.10
CA GLU A 34 -8.62 2.94 -17.19
C GLU A 34 -7.59 1.89 -16.74
N VAL A 35 -6.54 2.31 -16.01
CA VAL A 35 -5.56 1.40 -15.41
C VAL A 35 -6.21 0.45 -14.40
N ALA A 36 -7.14 0.93 -13.56
CA ALA A 36 -7.88 0.07 -12.63
C ALA A 36 -8.69 -1.04 -13.34
N GLN A 37 -9.29 -0.74 -14.51
CA GLN A 37 -9.96 -1.77 -15.31
C GLN A 37 -8.98 -2.83 -15.86
N GLN A 38 -7.78 -2.40 -16.27
CA GLN A 38 -6.73 -3.31 -16.74
C GLN A 38 -6.19 -4.19 -15.61
N LEU A 39 -6.08 -3.65 -14.39
CA LEU A 39 -5.67 -4.39 -13.20
C LEU A 39 -6.62 -5.57 -12.94
N GLY A 40 -7.93 -5.37 -13.04
CA GLY A 40 -8.93 -6.43 -12.92
C GLY A 40 -8.75 -7.56 -13.92
N LYS A 41 -8.44 -7.22 -15.18
CA LYS A 41 -8.15 -8.21 -16.23
C LYS A 41 -6.88 -8.99 -15.95
N HIS A 42 -5.85 -8.31 -15.46
CA HIS A 42 -4.56 -8.93 -15.16
C HIS A 42 -4.68 -10.01 -14.07
N TYR A 43 -5.43 -9.72 -13.00
CA TYR A 43 -5.71 -10.71 -11.95
C TYR A 43 -6.83 -11.71 -12.29
N GLY A 44 -7.35 -11.69 -13.53
CA GLY A 44 -8.50 -12.52 -13.94
C GLY A 44 -8.33 -14.02 -13.72
N ALA A 45 -7.10 -14.54 -13.87
CA ALA A 45 -6.77 -15.95 -13.69
C ALA A 45 -6.32 -16.30 -12.25
N GLU A 46 -6.07 -15.31 -11.39
CA GLU A 46 -5.56 -15.55 -10.03
C GLU A 46 -6.70 -15.95 -9.07
N THR A 47 -6.46 -17.00 -8.31
CA THR A 47 -7.38 -17.39 -7.23
C THR A 47 -7.06 -16.53 -6.01
N LEU A 48 -7.98 -15.63 -5.66
CA LEU A 48 -7.91 -14.77 -4.50
C LEU A 48 -9.01 -15.13 -3.51
N ASP A 49 -8.70 -15.15 -2.21
CA ASP A 49 -9.66 -15.40 -1.14
C ASP A 49 -10.31 -14.10 -0.64
N ALA A 50 -9.57 -12.97 -0.67
CA ALA A 50 -10.06 -11.64 -0.31
C ALA A 50 -9.22 -10.55 -0.94
N ILE A 51 -9.79 -9.34 -0.99
CA ILE A 51 -9.11 -8.11 -1.39
C ILE A 51 -9.16 -7.14 -0.22
N PHE A 52 -8.00 -6.71 0.25
CA PHE A 52 -7.87 -5.64 1.22
C PHE A 52 -7.42 -4.36 0.50
N CYS A 53 -7.94 -3.23 0.93
CA CYS A 53 -7.50 -1.96 0.37
C CYS A 53 -7.48 -0.87 1.44
N SER A 54 -6.64 0.14 1.24
CA SER A 54 -6.76 1.38 1.99
C SER A 54 -8.16 1.96 1.86
N ASP A 55 -8.66 2.58 2.91
CA ASP A 55 -9.95 3.27 2.92
C ASP A 55 -9.94 4.63 2.21
N LEU A 56 -8.75 5.13 1.79
CA LEU A 56 -8.66 6.32 0.94
C LEU A 56 -9.26 6.03 -0.44
N GLN A 57 -10.10 6.96 -0.93
CA GLN A 57 -10.95 6.72 -2.11
C GLN A 57 -10.16 6.25 -3.35
N ARG A 58 -8.96 6.75 -3.59
CA ARG A 58 -8.13 6.32 -4.73
C ARG A 58 -7.79 4.83 -4.70
N ALA A 59 -7.53 4.25 -3.52
CA ALA A 59 -7.26 2.83 -3.37
C ALA A 59 -8.54 1.99 -3.42
N TYR A 60 -9.57 2.43 -2.68
CA TYR A 60 -10.86 1.75 -2.66
C TYR A 60 -11.53 1.77 -4.05
N THR A 61 -11.55 2.92 -4.74
CA THR A 61 -12.11 3.02 -6.09
C THR A 61 -11.32 2.16 -7.10
N THR A 62 -10.01 2.03 -6.94
CA THR A 62 -9.21 1.08 -7.74
C THR A 62 -9.71 -0.35 -7.52
N ALA A 63 -9.91 -0.77 -6.27
CA ALA A 63 -10.43 -2.09 -5.94
C ALA A 63 -11.83 -2.34 -6.51
N GLU A 64 -12.73 -1.38 -6.36
CA GLU A 64 -14.10 -1.49 -6.89
C GLU A 64 -14.13 -1.63 -8.41
N ILE A 65 -13.43 -0.75 -9.14
CA ILE A 65 -13.37 -0.80 -10.61
C ILE A 65 -12.78 -2.14 -11.09
N ALA A 66 -11.71 -2.60 -10.44
CA ALA A 66 -11.01 -3.80 -10.86
C ALA A 66 -11.77 -5.10 -10.55
N PHE A 67 -12.50 -5.17 -9.41
CA PHE A 67 -12.90 -6.45 -8.84
C PHE A 67 -14.37 -6.58 -8.45
N SER A 68 -15.22 -5.54 -8.58
CA SER A 68 -16.65 -5.62 -8.22
C SER A 68 -17.40 -6.77 -8.87
N ALA A 69 -17.01 -7.17 -10.09
CA ALA A 69 -17.62 -8.28 -10.82
C ALA A 69 -17.18 -9.68 -10.32
N ARG A 70 -16.19 -9.79 -9.44
CA ARG A 70 -15.65 -11.09 -8.99
C ARG A 70 -16.35 -11.68 -7.77
N HIS A 71 -17.29 -10.96 -7.16
CA HIS A 71 -17.99 -11.37 -5.92
C HIS A 71 -17.03 -11.72 -4.76
N LEU A 72 -15.83 -11.13 -4.74
CA LEU A 72 -14.89 -11.25 -3.64
C LEU A 72 -15.11 -10.13 -2.62
N PRO A 73 -14.91 -10.40 -1.32
CA PRO A 73 -14.98 -9.35 -0.32
C PRO A 73 -13.88 -8.30 -0.57
N ILE A 74 -14.26 -7.01 -0.65
CA ILE A 74 -13.36 -5.87 -0.68
C ILE A 74 -13.41 -5.23 0.71
N ILE A 75 -12.33 -5.37 1.47
CA ILE A 75 -12.24 -4.99 2.87
C ILE A 75 -11.36 -3.75 2.99
N LYS A 76 -11.93 -2.66 3.50
CA LYS A 76 -11.18 -1.42 3.76
C LYS A 76 -10.44 -1.51 5.10
N ASP A 77 -9.19 -1.08 5.10
CA ASP A 77 -8.39 -1.02 6.32
C ASP A 77 -7.54 0.27 6.35
N ALA A 78 -7.74 1.09 7.38
CA ALA A 78 -7.02 2.35 7.54
C ALA A 78 -5.51 2.16 7.80
N ARG A 79 -5.09 0.98 8.28
CA ARG A 79 -3.67 0.64 8.45
C ARG A 79 -2.92 0.54 7.12
N LEU A 80 -3.65 0.47 5.99
CA LEU A 80 -3.09 0.44 4.64
C LEU A 80 -2.99 1.83 3.99
N ARG A 81 -3.34 2.93 4.70
CA ARG A 81 -3.21 4.30 4.19
C ARG A 81 -1.77 4.64 3.81
N GLU A 82 -1.63 5.67 2.97
CA GLU A 82 -0.34 6.31 2.66
C GLU A 82 0.28 6.92 3.91
N PHE A 83 1.55 7.30 3.85
CA PHE A 83 2.17 8.10 4.90
C PHE A 83 1.34 9.34 5.19
N ASP A 84 1.16 9.64 6.48
CA ASP A 84 0.61 10.92 6.89
C ASP A 84 1.72 11.98 6.87
N TYR A 85 1.75 12.74 5.78
CA TYR A 85 2.73 13.82 5.62
C TYR A 85 2.37 15.08 6.42
N GLY A 86 1.26 15.08 7.17
CA GLY A 86 0.81 16.20 7.99
C GLY A 86 0.77 17.51 7.18
N LYS A 87 1.53 18.53 7.63
CA LYS A 87 1.62 19.83 6.94
C LYS A 87 2.28 19.77 5.55
N MET A 88 2.98 18.69 5.24
CA MET A 88 3.61 18.49 3.93
C MET A 88 2.72 17.69 2.94
N THR A 89 1.46 17.45 3.32
CA THR A 89 0.46 16.82 2.44
C THR A 89 0.29 17.63 1.15
N GLN A 90 0.29 16.95 -0.01
CA GLN A 90 0.24 17.52 -1.35
C GLN A 90 1.49 18.33 -1.80
N PHE A 91 2.59 18.23 -1.07
CA PHE A 91 3.87 18.76 -1.52
C PHE A 91 4.42 17.90 -2.68
N PRO A 92 5.32 18.46 -3.51
CA PRO A 92 6.08 17.67 -4.48
C PRO A 92 6.87 16.57 -3.76
N PRO A 93 6.89 15.30 -4.26
CA PRO A 93 7.57 14.19 -3.60
C PRO A 93 9.05 14.45 -3.25
N LYS A 94 9.76 15.21 -4.10
CA LYS A 94 11.17 15.58 -3.89
C LYS A 94 11.39 16.48 -2.66
N GLU A 95 10.35 17.14 -2.17
CA GLU A 95 10.42 18.07 -1.03
C GLU A 95 10.13 17.38 0.30
N LEU A 96 9.67 16.12 0.28
CA LEU A 96 9.30 15.37 1.50
C LEU A 96 10.50 14.94 2.33
N ALA A 97 11.72 14.93 1.78
CA ALA A 97 12.95 14.56 2.49
C ALA A 97 12.79 13.27 3.33
N LEU A 98 12.27 12.20 2.72
CA LEU A 98 11.88 10.96 3.41
C LEU A 98 12.94 10.41 4.35
N GLU A 99 14.22 10.56 4.01
CA GLU A 99 15.33 10.07 4.84
C GLU A 99 15.35 10.71 6.23
N THR A 100 14.97 11.98 6.34
CA THR A 100 14.85 12.69 7.62
C THR A 100 13.71 12.13 8.46
N HIS A 101 12.67 11.58 7.81
CA HIS A 101 11.43 11.14 8.45
C HIS A 101 11.35 9.63 8.68
N ILE A 102 12.48 8.92 8.66
CA ILE A 102 12.45 7.46 8.95
C ILE A 102 11.89 7.23 10.35
N THR A 103 12.41 7.93 11.36
CA THR A 103 11.95 7.84 12.76
C THR A 103 11.37 9.15 13.28
N GLU A 104 11.75 10.29 12.71
CA GLU A 104 11.21 11.60 13.05
C GLU A 104 9.88 11.82 12.32
N PRO A 105 8.77 12.09 13.02
CA PRO A 105 7.49 12.34 12.35
C PRO A 105 7.53 13.56 11.43
N PHE A 106 6.74 13.51 10.34
CA PHE A 106 6.40 14.72 9.59
C PHE A 106 5.67 15.72 10.51
N PRO A 107 5.80 17.03 10.27
CA PRO A 107 5.08 18.03 11.08
C PRO A 107 3.57 17.78 11.08
N ASP A 108 3.00 17.50 12.25
CA ASP A 108 1.59 17.10 12.45
C ASP A 108 1.20 15.80 11.70
N GLY A 109 2.16 14.92 11.41
CA GLY A 109 1.95 13.66 10.73
C GLY A 109 2.57 12.46 11.46
N GLU A 110 2.89 11.41 10.71
CA GLU A 110 3.57 10.21 11.24
C GLU A 110 4.99 10.08 10.69
N SER A 111 5.83 9.24 11.31
CA SER A 111 7.11 8.82 10.72
C SER A 111 6.90 7.64 9.78
N ILE A 112 7.89 7.37 8.90
CA ILE A 112 7.88 6.19 8.04
C ILE A 112 7.83 4.91 8.89
N PHE A 113 8.55 4.89 10.01
CA PHE A 113 8.53 3.79 10.95
C PHE A 113 7.14 3.54 11.55
N MET A 114 6.41 4.59 11.97
CA MET A 114 5.05 4.46 12.48
C MET A 114 4.11 3.86 11.42
N ALA A 115 4.21 4.31 10.17
CA ALA A 115 3.44 3.76 9.07
C ALA A 115 3.72 2.27 8.83
N VAL A 116 4.99 1.88 8.85
CA VAL A 116 5.42 0.47 8.71
C VAL A 116 4.93 -0.39 9.87
N GLN A 117 4.86 0.17 11.08
CA GLN A 117 4.31 -0.53 12.25
C GLN A 117 2.81 -0.86 12.07
N ARG A 118 1.97 0.11 11.66
CA ARG A 118 0.54 -0.16 11.44
C ARG A 118 0.28 -1.18 10.32
N VAL A 119 1.15 -1.22 9.29
CA VAL A 119 1.10 -2.29 8.26
C VAL A 119 1.48 -3.64 8.88
N GLY A 120 2.44 -3.67 9.81
CA GLY A 120 2.78 -4.89 10.56
C GLY A 120 1.61 -5.41 11.40
N ASP A 121 0.86 -4.51 12.04
CA ASP A 121 -0.34 -4.89 12.81
C ASP A 121 -1.44 -5.46 11.89
N PHE A 122 -1.63 -4.87 10.71
CA PHE A 122 -2.49 -5.44 9.67
C PHE A 122 -2.02 -6.85 9.28
N LEU A 123 -0.74 -7.04 8.98
CA LEU A 123 -0.20 -8.33 8.56
C LEU A 123 -0.37 -9.42 9.63
N ARG A 124 -0.18 -9.11 10.92
CA ARG A 124 -0.37 -10.07 12.02
C ARG A 124 -1.82 -10.54 12.12
N GLU A 125 -2.76 -9.63 11.92
CA GLU A 125 -4.19 -9.96 11.96
C GLU A 125 -4.59 -10.82 10.77
N VAL A 126 -4.25 -10.40 9.53
CA VAL A 126 -4.61 -11.18 8.35
C VAL A 126 -3.87 -12.53 8.28
N LEU A 127 -2.67 -12.64 8.82
CA LEU A 127 -1.96 -13.92 8.91
C LEU A 127 -2.73 -14.91 9.80
N ARG A 128 -3.29 -14.43 10.93
CA ARG A 128 -4.11 -15.27 11.82
C ARG A 128 -5.40 -15.74 11.14
N ASP A 129 -6.08 -14.83 10.41
CA ASP A 129 -7.42 -15.05 9.89
C ASP A 129 -7.42 -15.64 8.47
N TYR A 130 -6.30 -15.52 7.74
CA TYR A 130 -6.13 -15.95 6.34
C TYR A 130 -4.91 -16.86 6.15
N ASP A 131 -4.51 -17.62 7.17
CA ASP A 131 -3.41 -18.59 6.99
C ASP A 131 -3.75 -19.62 5.91
N GLY A 132 -2.79 -19.94 5.05
CA GLY A 132 -2.97 -20.84 3.92
C GLY A 132 -3.71 -20.21 2.72
N LYS A 133 -4.11 -18.92 2.82
CA LYS A 133 -4.89 -18.20 1.82
C LYS A 133 -4.02 -17.31 0.95
N THR A 134 -4.64 -16.82 -0.14
CA THR A 134 -4.06 -15.83 -1.05
C THR A 134 -4.93 -14.57 -1.06
N ILE A 135 -4.35 -13.44 -0.67
CA ILE A 135 -5.04 -12.15 -0.65
C ILE A 135 -4.37 -11.16 -1.61
N LEU A 136 -5.14 -10.19 -2.07
CA LEU A 136 -4.62 -9.00 -2.76
C LEU A 136 -4.73 -7.81 -1.82
N VAL A 137 -3.66 -7.03 -1.73
CA VAL A 137 -3.63 -5.75 -1.01
C VAL A 137 -3.44 -4.61 -2.00
N ILE A 138 -4.37 -3.65 -2.02
CA ILE A 138 -4.29 -2.43 -2.80
C ILE A 138 -4.03 -1.26 -1.86
N GLY A 139 -2.86 -0.65 -2.01
CA GLY A 139 -2.41 0.39 -1.07
C GLY A 139 -1.54 1.45 -1.71
N HIS A 140 -0.54 1.89 -0.97
CA HIS A 140 0.30 3.05 -1.25
C HIS A 140 1.77 2.71 -1.00
N SER A 141 2.66 3.71 -1.12
CA SER A 141 4.09 3.53 -0.80
C SER A 141 4.31 3.03 0.63
N ALA A 142 3.57 3.58 1.61
CA ALA A 142 3.63 3.13 3.00
C ALA A 142 3.29 1.63 3.14
N THR A 143 2.25 1.16 2.43
CA THR A 143 1.87 -0.25 2.41
C THR A 143 3.01 -1.11 1.87
N LYS A 144 3.59 -0.71 0.72
CA LYS A 144 4.72 -1.44 0.13
C LYS A 144 5.93 -1.47 1.05
N TYR A 145 6.29 -0.35 1.68
CA TYR A 145 7.39 -0.29 2.63
C TYR A 145 7.16 -1.26 3.80
N GLY A 146 5.95 -1.31 4.33
CA GLY A 146 5.59 -2.28 5.36
C GLY A 146 5.75 -3.73 4.89
N LEU A 147 5.24 -4.09 3.71
CA LEU A 147 5.38 -5.44 3.16
C LEU A 147 6.84 -5.83 2.93
N GLU A 148 7.67 -4.95 2.37
CA GLU A 148 9.10 -5.17 2.16
C GLU A 148 9.87 -5.34 3.47
N TYR A 149 9.60 -4.46 4.44
CA TYR A 149 10.25 -4.49 5.74
C TYR A 149 9.90 -5.77 6.51
N TRP A 150 8.61 -6.07 6.65
CA TRP A 150 8.15 -7.22 7.42
C TRP A 150 8.45 -8.56 6.74
N SER A 151 8.60 -8.59 5.42
CA SER A 151 9.13 -9.78 4.72
C SER A 151 10.63 -10.00 4.96
N GLY A 152 11.33 -9.03 5.56
CA GLY A 152 12.77 -9.07 5.82
C GLY A 152 13.63 -8.87 4.58
N LYS A 153 13.05 -8.37 3.50
CA LYS A 153 13.78 -8.14 2.26
C LYS A 153 14.65 -6.89 2.32
N ARG A 154 14.19 -5.85 3.04
CA ARG A 154 14.84 -4.54 3.02
C ARG A 154 14.72 -3.81 4.36
N SER A 155 15.73 -3.00 4.69
CA SER A 155 15.68 -2.04 5.78
C SER A 155 14.88 -0.78 5.38
N LEU A 156 14.45 0.03 6.35
CA LEU A 156 13.78 1.32 6.06
C LEU A 156 14.70 2.28 5.33
N HIS A 157 15.98 2.31 5.72
CA HIS A 157 16.98 3.14 5.05
C HIS A 157 17.13 2.76 3.57
N ASP A 158 17.17 1.45 3.24
CA ASP A 158 17.23 1.01 1.86
C ASP A 158 15.97 1.38 1.07
N LEU A 159 14.79 1.32 1.72
CA LEU A 159 13.51 1.63 1.09
C LEU A 159 13.40 3.10 0.72
N VAL A 160 13.80 4.03 1.62
CA VAL A 160 13.72 5.47 1.35
C VAL A 160 14.75 5.93 0.32
N ASN A 161 15.90 5.27 0.23
CA ASN A 161 16.98 5.60 -0.70
C ASN A 161 16.88 4.89 -2.05
N THR A 162 15.90 4.04 -2.27
CA THR A 162 15.68 3.39 -3.55
C THR A 162 14.57 4.09 -4.31
N PRO A 163 14.84 4.58 -5.54
CA PRO A 163 13.82 5.18 -6.36
C PRO A 163 12.60 4.26 -6.52
N TRP A 164 11.42 4.83 -6.36
CA TRP A 164 10.18 4.15 -6.66
C TRP A 164 10.04 4.03 -8.18
N GLU A 165 9.98 2.80 -8.69
CA GLU A 165 9.63 2.57 -10.09
C GLU A 165 8.11 2.44 -10.19
N TRP A 166 7.48 3.49 -10.68
CA TRP A 166 6.06 3.44 -11.01
C TRP A 166 5.86 2.60 -12.28
N ARG A 167 4.95 1.65 -12.21
CA ARG A 167 4.47 0.87 -13.36
C ARG A 167 2.95 0.84 -13.29
N ASP A 168 2.27 0.89 -14.42
CA ASP A 168 0.81 0.92 -14.47
C ASP A 168 0.16 -0.32 -13.83
N ILE A 169 0.77 -1.49 -14.01
CA ILE A 169 0.31 -2.74 -13.38
C ILE A 169 1.50 -3.47 -12.77
N PRO A 170 2.08 -2.96 -11.67
CA PRO A 170 3.12 -3.67 -10.96
C PRO A 170 2.49 -4.69 -10.02
N ILE A 171 3.00 -5.91 -10.07
CA ILE A 171 2.58 -6.98 -9.16
C ILE A 171 3.77 -7.40 -8.34
N TRP A 172 3.62 -7.29 -7.03
CA TRP A 172 4.56 -7.87 -6.09
C TRP A 172 3.88 -9.01 -5.36
N ARG A 173 4.64 -10.05 -5.07
CA ARG A 173 4.22 -11.20 -4.31
C ARG A 173 5.11 -11.37 -3.09
N TYR A 174 4.46 -11.52 -1.95
CA TYR A 174 5.08 -11.77 -0.65
C TYR A 174 4.51 -13.04 -0.05
N GLN A 175 5.29 -13.66 0.83
CA GLN A 175 4.86 -14.79 1.64
C GLN A 175 5.19 -14.49 3.08
N PHE A 176 4.22 -14.70 3.97
CA PHE A 176 4.35 -14.45 5.39
C PHE A 176 3.96 -15.71 6.17
N ASP A 177 4.68 -15.95 7.24
CA ASP A 177 4.43 -17.00 8.23
C ASP A 177 4.55 -16.44 9.64
N ASP A 178 4.41 -17.28 10.65
CA ASP A 178 4.40 -16.89 12.06
C ASP A 178 5.70 -16.19 12.51
N THR A 179 6.78 -16.24 11.73
CA THR A 179 8.04 -15.55 12.09
C THR A 179 7.90 -14.03 12.09
N ILE A 180 6.89 -13.47 11.41
CA ILE A 180 6.59 -12.03 11.44
C ILE A 180 6.27 -11.55 12.86
N GLN A 181 5.70 -12.42 13.72
CA GLN A 181 5.34 -12.09 15.09
C GLN A 181 6.57 -11.90 16.00
N MET A 182 7.71 -12.47 15.62
CA MET A 182 8.96 -12.41 16.40
C MET A 182 9.87 -11.24 16.02
N ARG A 183 9.57 -10.55 14.92
CA ARG A 183 10.38 -9.39 14.50
C ARG A 183 10.06 -8.19 15.37
N GLN A 184 11.03 -7.80 16.18
CA GLN A 184 11.01 -6.51 16.84
C GLN A 184 11.45 -5.45 15.82
N PRO A 185 10.80 -4.29 15.81
CA PRO A 185 11.24 -3.17 14.99
C PRO A 185 12.64 -2.73 15.46
N SER A 186 13.61 -2.81 14.58
CA SER A 186 14.98 -2.31 14.78
C SER A 186 15.19 -1.00 14.02
#